data_3f26edd79ef8c5250545e63b5f77ba62
#
_entry.id   3f26edd79ef8c5250545e63b5f77ba62
#
_cell.length_a   1.000
_cell.length_b   1.000
_cell.length_c   1.000
_cell.angle_alpha   90.00
_cell.angle_beta   90.00
_cell.angle_gamma   90.00
#
_symmetry.space_group_name_H-M   'P 1'
#
loop_
_entity.id
_entity.type
_entity.pdbx_description
1 polymer ?
#
loop_
_entity_poly.entity_id
_entity_poly.type
_entity_poly.pdbx_seq_one_letter_code
_entity_poly.pdbx_strand_id
1 'polypeptide(L)'
;MRQICDLAMFLDKHHEVIDKERLNGYLEELQLMTIARSLGYIMVKYLGLKEEKVPFKVDAQFSDFILQEIFEGGNFGKKKVKYREKSKGMRRKLRSVYYFYMRCKLYKPLMPKEARSYFWKKISLNFRLMTKHHY
;
A
#
# COMPACT_ATOMS: atom_id res chain seq x y z
N MET A 1 -3.43 11.17 0.23
CA MET A 1 -4.23 11.90 1.22
C MET A 1 -5.73 11.84 0.92
N ARG A 2 -6.20 12.33 -0.24
CA ARG A 2 -7.62 12.38 -0.60
C ARG A 2 -8.38 11.06 -0.36
N GLN A 3 -7.87 9.94 -0.82
CA GLN A 3 -8.51 8.62 -0.67
C GLN A 3 -8.77 8.22 0.80
N ILE A 4 -7.88 8.60 1.72
CA ILE A 4 -8.07 8.33 3.15
C ILE A 4 -9.15 9.24 3.73
N CYS A 5 -9.18 10.49 3.30
CA CYS A 5 -10.26 11.40 3.70
C CYS A 5 -11.63 10.91 3.18
N ASP A 6 -11.69 10.47 1.93
CA ASP A 6 -12.91 9.93 1.32
C ASP A 6 -13.38 8.67 2.08
N LEU A 7 -12.44 7.78 2.46
CA LEU A 7 -12.73 6.59 3.28
C LEU A 7 -13.22 6.98 4.69
N ALA A 8 -12.57 7.95 5.33
CA ALA A 8 -12.99 8.42 6.65
C ALA A 8 -14.41 9.03 6.61
N MET A 9 -14.71 9.84 5.61
CA MET A 9 -16.06 10.39 5.40
C MET A 9 -17.10 9.31 5.11
N PHE A 10 -16.73 8.28 4.36
CA PHE A 10 -17.60 7.14 4.10
C PHE A 10 -17.92 6.39 5.40
N LEU A 11 -16.90 6.06 6.20
CA LEU A 11 -17.10 5.40 7.49
C LEU A 11 -17.90 6.26 8.46
N ASP A 12 -17.66 7.56 8.50
CA ASP A 12 -18.41 8.49 9.36
C ASP A 12 -19.91 8.46 9.09
N LYS A 13 -20.30 8.35 7.81
CA LYS A 13 -21.70 8.38 7.38
C LYS A 13 -22.38 7.00 7.36
N HIS A 14 -21.63 5.95 7.11
CA HIS A 14 -22.20 4.63 6.76
C HIS A 14 -21.77 3.51 7.71
N HIS A 15 -21.12 3.79 8.83
CA HIS A 15 -20.62 2.78 9.77
C HIS A 15 -21.71 1.82 10.30
N GLU A 16 -22.96 2.27 10.40
CA GLU A 16 -24.09 1.45 10.89
C GLU A 16 -24.54 0.39 9.88
N VAL A 17 -24.35 0.65 8.58
CA VAL A 17 -24.77 -0.25 7.50
C VAL A 17 -23.70 -1.27 7.15
N ILE A 18 -22.49 -1.09 7.65
CA ILE A 18 -21.36 -1.97 7.36
C ILE A 18 -21.46 -3.25 8.21
N ASP A 19 -21.56 -4.38 7.53
CA ASP A 19 -21.39 -5.69 8.14
C ASP A 19 -19.91 -5.89 8.56
N LYS A 20 -19.65 -5.67 9.85
CA LYS A 20 -18.30 -5.71 10.43
C LYS A 20 -17.68 -7.10 10.34
N GLU A 21 -18.47 -8.17 10.55
CA GLU A 21 -17.97 -9.55 10.52
C GLU A 21 -17.52 -9.93 9.11
N ARG A 22 -18.37 -9.65 8.15
CA ARG A 22 -18.08 -9.93 6.74
C ARG A 22 -16.89 -9.13 6.21
N LEU A 23 -16.81 -7.85 6.58
CA LEU A 23 -15.68 -7.00 6.19
C LEU A 23 -14.36 -7.52 6.79
N ASN A 24 -14.37 -7.85 8.09
CA ASN A 24 -13.17 -8.40 8.75
C ASN A 24 -12.77 -9.75 8.14
N GLY A 25 -13.70 -10.62 7.79
CA GLY A 25 -13.42 -11.86 7.08
C GLY A 25 -12.71 -11.63 5.75
N TYR A 26 -13.16 -10.68 4.94
CA TYR A 26 -12.48 -10.32 3.69
C TYR A 26 -11.08 -9.72 3.92
N LEU A 27 -10.92 -8.86 4.93
CA LEU A 27 -9.62 -8.27 5.25
C LEU A 27 -8.61 -9.34 5.69
N GLU A 28 -9.05 -10.36 6.44
CA GLU A 28 -8.22 -11.48 6.85
C GLU A 28 -7.87 -12.40 5.67
N GLU A 29 -8.85 -12.77 4.86
CA GLU A 29 -8.66 -13.60 3.67
C GLU A 29 -7.65 -12.97 2.71
N LEU A 30 -7.76 -11.66 2.48
CA LEU A 30 -6.86 -10.89 1.63
C LEU A 30 -5.53 -10.55 2.31
N GLN A 31 -5.37 -10.82 3.60
CA GLN A 31 -4.22 -10.45 4.42
C GLN A 31 -3.98 -8.93 4.44
N LEU A 32 -5.05 -8.15 4.48
CA LEU A 32 -5.03 -6.68 4.51
C LEU A 32 -5.33 -6.10 5.90
N MET A 33 -5.56 -6.94 6.91
CA MET A 33 -5.95 -6.52 8.25
C MET A 33 -4.93 -5.55 8.88
N THR A 34 -3.64 -5.82 8.71
CA THR A 34 -2.56 -4.98 9.26
C THR A 34 -2.60 -3.56 8.71
N ILE A 35 -2.73 -3.41 7.39
CA ILE A 35 -2.82 -2.08 6.77
C ILE A 35 -4.15 -1.39 7.13
N ALA A 36 -5.26 -2.13 7.19
CA ALA A 36 -6.56 -1.59 7.56
C ALA A 36 -6.53 -0.99 8.97
N ARG A 37 -5.98 -1.72 9.95
CA ARG A 37 -5.82 -1.26 11.34
C ARG A 37 -4.98 0.01 11.44
N SER A 38 -3.87 0.08 10.72
CA SER A 38 -3.00 1.26 10.71
C SER A 38 -3.66 2.46 10.01
N LEU A 39 -4.43 2.24 8.93
CA LEU A 39 -5.22 3.29 8.30
C LEU A 39 -6.35 3.76 9.22
N GLY A 40 -7.01 2.86 9.94
CA GLY A 40 -8.01 3.20 10.97
C GLY A 40 -7.43 4.13 12.02
N TYR A 41 -6.24 3.81 12.55
CA TYR A 41 -5.54 4.67 13.49
C TYR A 41 -5.24 6.07 12.92
N ILE A 42 -4.82 6.14 11.65
CA ILE A 42 -4.57 7.42 10.97
C ILE A 42 -5.87 8.23 10.88
N MET A 43 -6.98 7.60 10.51
CA MET A 43 -8.28 8.27 10.41
C MET A 43 -8.78 8.79 11.76
N VAL A 44 -8.62 8.02 12.82
CA VAL A 44 -9.01 8.43 14.18
C VAL A 44 -8.12 9.57 14.67
N LYS A 45 -6.80 9.41 14.60
CA LYS A 45 -5.84 10.37 15.19
C LYS A 45 -5.74 11.68 14.43
N TYR A 46 -5.74 11.65 13.11
CA TYR A 46 -5.44 12.82 12.29
C TYR A 46 -6.63 13.40 11.55
N LEU A 47 -7.71 12.63 11.32
CA LEU A 47 -8.92 13.10 10.65
C LEU A 47 -10.11 13.24 11.59
N GLY A 48 -9.96 12.92 12.88
CA GLY A 48 -11.00 13.08 13.89
C GLY A 48 -12.15 12.10 13.77
N LEU A 49 -12.00 10.99 13.04
CA LEU A 49 -13.01 9.92 13.00
C LEU A 49 -13.12 9.27 14.38
N LYS A 50 -14.34 9.10 14.88
CA LYS A 50 -14.56 8.40 16.15
C LYS A 50 -14.21 6.91 16.00
N GLU A 51 -13.46 6.35 16.96
CA GLU A 51 -12.99 4.97 16.91
C GLU A 51 -14.15 3.96 16.83
N GLU A 52 -15.29 4.24 17.46
CA GLU A 52 -16.50 3.42 17.42
C GLU A 52 -17.09 3.21 16.01
N LYS A 53 -16.78 4.16 15.08
CA LYS A 53 -17.20 4.11 13.68
C LYS A 53 -16.25 3.30 12.79
N VAL A 54 -15.10 2.90 13.32
CA VAL A 54 -14.16 2.05 12.59
C VAL A 54 -14.60 0.58 12.76
N PRO A 55 -14.80 -0.18 11.67
CA PRO A 55 -15.36 -1.54 11.75
C PRO A 55 -14.36 -2.61 12.23
N PHE A 56 -13.12 -2.24 12.53
CA PHE A 56 -12.04 -3.12 12.99
C PHE A 56 -11.19 -2.43 14.07
N LYS A 57 -10.44 -3.22 14.86
CA LYS A 57 -9.54 -2.69 15.89
C LYS A 57 -8.42 -1.87 15.24
N VAL A 58 -8.19 -0.64 15.72
CA VAL A 58 -7.13 0.24 15.25
C VAL A 58 -5.78 -0.11 15.86
N ASP A 59 -4.68 0.11 15.12
CA ASP A 59 -3.32 -0.15 15.56
C ASP A 59 -2.36 0.86 14.96
N ALA A 60 -1.48 1.42 15.83
CA ALA A 60 -0.50 2.44 15.46
C ALA A 60 0.75 1.87 14.76
N GLN A 61 0.97 0.55 14.79
CA GLN A 61 2.25 -0.08 14.48
C GLN A 61 2.91 0.39 13.18
N PHE A 62 2.16 0.59 12.11
CA PHE A 62 2.68 1.01 10.81
C PHE A 62 2.16 2.39 10.37
N SER A 63 1.48 3.12 11.25
CA SER A 63 0.83 4.40 10.89
C SER A 63 1.83 5.45 10.40
N ASP A 64 2.96 5.62 11.09
CA ASP A 64 3.98 6.61 10.72
C ASP A 64 4.63 6.28 9.38
N PHE A 65 4.91 5.00 9.14
CA PHE A 65 5.41 4.53 7.86
C PHE A 65 4.42 4.82 6.71
N ILE A 66 3.14 4.53 6.93
CA ILE A 66 2.09 4.79 5.93
C ILE A 66 1.95 6.29 5.68
N LEU A 67 1.95 7.11 6.73
CA LEU A 67 1.90 8.56 6.60
C LEU A 67 3.08 9.10 5.79
N GLN A 68 4.30 8.67 6.11
CA GLN A 68 5.49 9.07 5.38
C GLN A 68 5.37 8.68 3.88
N GLU A 69 4.93 7.45 3.57
CA GLU A 69 4.71 7.00 2.20
C GLU A 69 3.68 7.85 1.45
N ILE A 70 2.60 8.27 2.13
CA ILE A 70 1.57 9.12 1.56
C ILE A 70 2.10 10.53 1.27
N PHE A 71 2.84 11.12 2.21
CA PHE A 71 3.39 12.48 2.04
C PHE A 71 4.52 12.51 1.00
N GLU A 72 5.45 11.56 1.04
CA GLU A 72 6.54 11.48 0.06
C GLU A 72 6.07 11.06 -1.33
N GLY A 73 5.07 10.18 -1.40
CA GLY A 73 4.51 9.67 -2.65
C GLY A 73 3.67 10.70 -3.41
N GLY A 74 3.07 11.67 -2.69
CA GLY A 74 2.11 12.60 -3.23
C GLY A 74 0.85 11.91 -3.81
N ASN A 75 0.00 12.67 -4.47
CA ASN A 75 -1.12 12.09 -5.23
C ASN A 75 -0.57 11.18 -6.34
N PHE A 76 -0.88 9.89 -6.30
CA PHE A 76 -0.45 8.87 -7.27
C PHE A 76 1.02 8.41 -7.21
N GLY A 77 1.77 8.68 -6.14
CA GLY A 77 3.14 8.19 -5.99
C GLY A 77 4.15 8.72 -7.01
N LYS A 78 3.80 9.79 -7.73
CA LYS A 78 4.63 10.36 -8.82
C LYS A 78 5.78 11.23 -8.35
N LYS A 79 5.78 11.68 -7.10
CA LYS A 79 6.76 12.64 -6.56
C LYS A 79 8.01 12.03 -5.94
N LYS A 80 8.16 10.71 -5.89
CA LYS A 80 9.41 10.10 -5.40
C LYS A 80 10.57 10.37 -6.38
N VAL A 81 11.09 11.59 -6.34
CA VAL A 81 12.22 12.07 -7.16
C VAL A 81 13.50 11.25 -6.93
N LYS A 82 13.64 10.62 -5.77
CA LYS A 82 14.80 9.82 -5.36
C LYS A 82 15.20 8.68 -6.32
N TYR A 83 14.30 8.31 -7.24
CA TYR A 83 14.51 7.20 -8.19
C TYR A 83 14.65 7.64 -9.65
N ARG A 84 14.65 8.96 -9.91
CA ARG A 84 14.68 9.52 -11.27
C ARG A 84 16.07 9.97 -11.73
N GLU A 85 17.11 9.53 -11.04
CA GLU A 85 18.48 9.88 -11.42
C GLU A 85 18.90 9.32 -12.78
N LYS A 86 19.65 10.14 -13.50
CA LYS A 86 20.09 10.04 -14.90
C LYS A 86 21.04 8.87 -15.26
N SER A 87 20.98 7.73 -14.57
CA SER A 87 21.80 6.58 -14.97
C SER A 87 21.22 5.89 -16.21
N LYS A 88 22.01 5.78 -17.28
CA LYS A 88 21.64 5.11 -18.54
C LYS A 88 22.11 3.64 -18.54
N GLY A 89 21.39 2.75 -19.25
CA GLY A 89 21.82 1.39 -19.54
C GLY A 89 21.56 0.34 -18.44
N MET A 90 22.41 -0.67 -18.37
CA MET A 90 22.32 -1.86 -17.51
C MET A 90 22.25 -1.48 -16.01
N ARG A 91 23.03 -0.48 -15.58
CA ARG A 91 23.04 0.00 -14.18
C ARG A 91 21.67 0.52 -13.74
N ARG A 92 20.89 1.16 -14.63
CA ARG A 92 19.53 1.61 -14.35
C ARG A 92 18.58 0.43 -14.15
N LYS A 93 18.70 -0.63 -14.96
CA LYS A 93 17.89 -1.84 -14.83
C LYS A 93 18.16 -2.55 -13.51
N LEU A 94 19.42 -2.78 -13.15
CA LEU A 94 19.81 -3.42 -11.89
C LEU A 94 19.35 -2.61 -10.67
N ARG A 95 19.55 -1.28 -10.68
CA ARG A 95 19.07 -0.40 -9.61
C ARG A 95 17.54 -0.44 -9.48
N SER A 96 16.82 -0.45 -10.60
CA SER A 96 15.34 -0.57 -10.59
C SER A 96 14.87 -1.88 -9.95
N VAL A 97 15.54 -3.00 -10.25
CA VAL A 97 15.24 -4.32 -9.64
C VAL A 97 15.55 -4.31 -8.14
N TYR A 98 16.69 -3.74 -7.74
CA TYR A 98 17.06 -3.62 -6.33
C TYR A 98 16.01 -2.81 -5.53
N TYR A 99 15.65 -1.62 -6.02
CA TYR A 99 14.64 -0.79 -5.37
C TYR A 99 13.27 -1.46 -5.32
N PHE A 100 12.91 -2.17 -6.38
CA PHE A 100 11.69 -2.96 -6.40
C PHE A 100 11.69 -4.05 -5.32
N TYR A 101 12.79 -4.81 -5.20
CA TYR A 101 12.95 -5.82 -4.16
C TYR A 101 12.84 -5.22 -2.75
N MET A 102 13.54 -4.10 -2.50
CA MET A 102 13.48 -3.40 -1.21
C MET A 102 12.07 -2.92 -0.88
N ARG A 103 11.33 -2.43 -1.85
CA ARG A 103 9.91 -2.08 -1.65
C ARG A 103 9.05 -3.30 -1.31
N CYS A 104 9.19 -4.39 -2.04
CA CYS A 104 8.45 -5.62 -1.73
C CYS A 104 8.75 -6.11 -0.31
N LYS A 105 10.01 -6.05 0.12
CA LYS A 105 10.41 -6.40 1.49
C LYS A 105 9.75 -5.47 2.53
N LEU A 106 9.69 -4.18 2.24
CA LEU A 106 9.12 -3.16 3.14
C LEU A 106 7.59 -3.31 3.29
N TYR A 107 6.88 -3.64 2.19
CA TYR A 107 5.42 -3.81 2.21
C TYR A 107 4.97 -5.22 2.62
N LYS A 108 5.87 -6.21 2.66
CA LYS A 108 5.54 -7.59 3.03
C LYS A 108 4.81 -7.72 4.37
N PRO A 109 5.19 -7.03 5.46
CA PRO A 109 4.48 -7.13 6.74
C PRO A 109 3.09 -6.48 6.71
N LEU A 110 2.85 -5.53 5.81
CA LEU A 110 1.57 -4.83 5.67
C LEU A 110 0.57 -5.58 4.80
N MET A 111 1.04 -6.13 3.69
CA MET A 111 0.22 -6.76 2.65
C MET A 111 0.97 -7.96 2.05
N PRO A 112 1.10 -9.10 2.75
CA PRO A 112 1.95 -10.20 2.32
C PRO A 112 1.50 -10.87 1.01
N LYS A 113 0.21 -11.05 0.78
CA LYS A 113 -0.33 -11.61 -0.48
C LYS A 113 -0.05 -10.68 -1.67
N GLU A 114 -0.36 -9.39 -1.51
CA GLU A 114 -0.17 -8.38 -2.55
C GLU A 114 1.32 -8.19 -2.89
N ALA A 115 2.19 -8.10 -1.88
CA ALA A 115 3.63 -7.98 -2.09
C ALA A 115 4.20 -9.17 -2.86
N ARG A 116 3.74 -10.40 -2.57
CA ARG A 116 4.14 -11.63 -3.26
C ARG A 116 3.64 -11.66 -4.71
N SER A 117 2.35 -11.39 -4.92
CA SER A 117 1.73 -11.35 -6.25
C SER A 117 2.40 -10.30 -7.15
N TYR A 118 2.65 -9.12 -6.62
CA TYR A 118 3.30 -8.04 -7.34
C TYR A 118 4.74 -8.38 -7.72
N PHE A 119 5.48 -9.05 -6.83
CA PHE A 119 6.84 -9.53 -7.08
C PHE A 119 6.88 -10.52 -8.26
N TRP A 120 6.03 -11.55 -8.23
CA TRP A 120 5.97 -12.55 -9.30
C TRP A 120 5.51 -11.99 -10.64
N LYS A 121 4.48 -11.12 -10.64
CA LYS A 121 4.04 -10.42 -11.85
C LYS A 121 5.17 -9.62 -12.50
N LYS A 122 5.96 -8.91 -11.70
CA LYS A 122 7.06 -8.07 -12.22
C LYS A 122 8.19 -8.91 -12.81
N ILE A 123 8.54 -10.03 -12.16
CA ILE A 123 9.55 -10.97 -12.69
C ILE A 123 9.07 -11.56 -14.01
N SER A 124 7.84 -12.09 -14.07
CA SER A 124 7.26 -12.68 -15.26
C SER A 124 7.22 -11.69 -16.44
N LEU A 125 6.82 -10.43 -16.18
CA LEU A 125 6.80 -9.39 -17.19
C LEU A 125 8.19 -9.08 -17.74
N ASN A 126 9.19 -8.95 -16.86
CA ASN A 126 10.57 -8.69 -17.28
C ASN A 126 11.14 -9.85 -18.09
N PHE A 127 10.82 -11.10 -17.72
CA PHE A 127 11.26 -12.29 -18.45
C PHE A 127 10.64 -12.32 -19.86
N ARG A 128 9.33 -12.04 -19.98
CA ARG A 128 8.65 -11.95 -21.30
C ARG A 128 9.21 -10.85 -22.20
N LEU A 129 9.63 -9.72 -21.64
CA LEU A 129 10.25 -8.64 -22.39
C LEU A 129 11.67 -9.00 -22.88
N MET A 130 12.41 -9.80 -22.10
CA MET A 130 13.72 -10.30 -22.52
C MET A 130 13.62 -11.31 -23.69
N THR A 131 12.61 -12.20 -23.67
CA THR A 131 12.43 -13.20 -24.74
C THR A 131 11.89 -12.63 -26.03
N LYS A 132 11.19 -11.46 -26.02
CA LYS A 132 10.68 -10.80 -27.21
C LYS A 132 11.73 -10.00 -28.01
N HIS A 133 12.92 -9.77 -27.49
CA HIS A 133 13.99 -9.06 -28.18
C HIS A 133 14.97 -9.96 -28.94
N HIS A 134 14.65 -11.25 -29.11
CA HIS A 134 15.45 -12.23 -29.86
C HIS A 134 14.78 -12.68 -31.18
N TYR A 135 13.87 -11.85 -31.74
CA TYR A 135 13.38 -12.01 -33.11
C TYR A 135 13.51 -10.69 -33.86
#